data_ef17878a279279972d4e03f712393c47
#
_entry.id   ef17878a279279972d4e03f712393c47
#
_cell.length_a   1.000
_cell.length_b   1.000
_cell.length_c   1.000
_cell.angle_alpha   90.00
_cell.angle_beta   90.00
_cell.angle_gamma   90.00
#
_symmetry.space_group_name_H-M   'P 1'
#
loop_
_entity.id
_entity.type
_entity.pdbx_description
1 polymer ?
#
loop_
_entity_poly.entity_id
_entity_poly.type
_entity_poly.pdbx_seq_one_letter_code
_entity_poly.pdbx_strand_id
1 'polypeptide(L)' 'MDFAVGDHVVYPTHGVGKVTGIVTEEIAGHRLTLIVVEFEDNRMVLRVPVAKAKSAGLRKLSSRKAIEQA' A
#
# COMPACT_ATOMS: atom_id res chain seq x y z
N MET A 1 3.05 -3.37 11.34
CA MET A 1 2.56 -3.24 9.98
C MET A 1 3.49 -2.36 9.18
N ASP A 2 3.75 -2.75 7.93
CA ASP A 2 4.79 -2.09 7.14
C ASP A 2 4.32 -0.84 6.42
N PHE A 3 3.02 -0.60 6.37
CA PHE A 3 2.46 0.51 5.60
C PHE A 3 1.67 1.43 6.50
N ALA A 4 1.69 2.71 6.17
CA ALA A 4 0.94 3.71 6.92
C ALA A 4 0.35 4.71 5.94
N VAL A 5 -0.70 5.39 6.40
CA VAL A 5 -1.33 6.44 5.58
C VAL A 5 -0.29 7.50 5.27
N GLY A 6 -0.23 7.88 4.01
CA GLY A 6 0.74 8.85 3.55
C GLY A 6 1.97 8.25 2.92
N ASP A 7 2.17 6.95 3.07
CA ASP A 7 3.31 6.30 2.46
C ASP A 7 3.13 6.18 0.96
N HIS A 8 4.22 6.34 0.25
CA HIS A 8 4.22 6.05 -1.18
C HIS A 8 4.64 4.61 -1.39
N VAL A 9 3.96 3.94 -2.31
CA VAL A 9 4.22 2.53 -2.60
C VAL A 9 4.29 2.33 -4.09
N VAL A 10 4.92 1.23 -4.47
CA VAL A 10 5.02 0.84 -5.88
C VAL A 10 4.38 -0.51 -6.06
N TYR A 11 3.48 -0.58 -7.01
CA TYR A 11 2.79 -1.82 -7.35
C TYR A 11 3.19 -2.22 -8.76
N PRO A 12 3.71 -3.43 -8.94
CA PRO A 12 4.33 -3.80 -10.23
C PRO A 12 3.40 -3.61 -11.42
N THR A 13 2.11 -3.87 -11.28
CA THR A 13 1.19 -3.78 -12.41
C THR A 13 0.56 -2.41 -12.57
N HIS A 14 0.64 -1.56 -11.55
CA HIS A 14 -0.06 -0.28 -11.59
C HIS A 14 0.86 0.92 -11.40
N GLY A 15 2.07 0.70 -10.94
CA GLY A 15 3.00 1.78 -10.77
C GLY A 15 2.95 2.40 -9.38
N VAL A 16 3.24 3.67 -9.31
CA VAL A 16 3.38 4.38 -8.05
C VAL A 16 2.03 4.86 -7.55
N GLY A 17 1.79 4.63 -6.27
CA GLY A 17 0.59 5.10 -5.62
C GLY A 17 0.89 5.59 -4.22
N LYS A 18 -0.15 6.03 -3.56
CA LYS A 18 -0.02 6.55 -2.21
C LYS A 18 -1.08 5.91 -1.33
N VAL A 19 -0.69 5.51 -0.14
CA VAL A 19 -1.62 4.95 0.83
C VAL A 19 -2.48 6.09 1.38
N THR A 20 -3.76 6.06 1.06
CA THR A 20 -4.68 7.10 1.51
C THR A 20 -5.51 6.64 2.71
N GLY A 21 -5.50 5.36 3.02
CA GLY A 21 -6.24 4.89 4.16
C GLY A 21 -5.91 3.44 4.46
N ILE A 22 -6.23 3.04 5.65
CA ILE A 22 -6.07 1.66 6.07
C ILE A 22 -7.34 1.29 6.81
N VAL A 23 -8.00 0.25 6.35
CA VAL A 23 -9.28 -0.17 6.93
C VAL A 23 -9.18 -1.62 7.35
N THR A 24 -9.91 -1.97 8.38
CA THR A 24 -9.98 -3.34 8.85
C THR A 24 -11.41 -3.81 8.67
N GLU A 25 -11.56 -4.95 8.02
CA GLU A 25 -12.87 -5.55 7.80
C GLU A 25 -12.89 -6.94 8.38
N GLU A 26 -14.06 -7.33 8.83
CA GLU A 26 -14.23 -8.67 9.34
C GLU A 26 -15.09 -9.46 8.36
N ILE A 27 -14.51 -10.51 7.81
CA ILE A 27 -15.19 -11.34 6.83
C ILE A 27 -15.13 -12.78 7.32
N ALA A 28 -16.30 -13.39 7.45
CA ALA A 28 -16.43 -14.80 7.86
C ALA A 28 -15.61 -15.08 9.12
N GLY A 29 -15.67 -14.18 10.07
CA GLY A 29 -14.97 -14.38 11.33
C GLY A 29 -13.48 -14.07 11.31
N HIS A 30 -12.98 -13.61 10.18
CA HIS A 30 -11.58 -13.26 10.05
C HIS A 30 -11.42 -11.77 9.87
N ARG A 31 -10.43 -11.21 10.54
CA ARG A 31 -10.13 -9.80 10.39
C ARG A 31 -9.12 -9.60 9.28
N LEU A 32 -9.47 -8.74 8.34
CA LEU A 32 -8.59 -8.41 7.24
C LEU A 32 -8.28 -6.93 7.29
N THR A 33 -7.00 -6.62 7.27
CA THR A 33 -6.57 -5.23 7.16
C THR A 33 -6.28 -4.95 5.71
N LEU A 34 -6.91 -3.92 5.18
CA LEU A 34 -6.78 -3.54 3.79
C LEU A 34 -6.08 -2.20 3.70
N ILE A 35 -5.14 -2.11 2.79
CA ILE A 35 -4.46 -0.87 2.49
C ILE A 35 -5.14 -0.25 1.29
N VAL A 36 -5.58 0.99 1.45
CA VAL A 36 -6.22 1.72 0.35
C VAL A 36 -5.13 2.53 -0.34
N VAL A 37 -4.91 2.23 -1.60
CA VAL A 37 -3.87 2.87 -2.39
C VAL A 37 -4.49 3.60 -3.56
N GLU A 38 -4.15 4.86 -3.70
CA GLU A 38 -4.59 5.66 -4.84
C GLU A 38 -3.42 5.87 -5.76
N PHE A 39 -3.59 5.45 -7.01
CA PHE A 39 -2.53 5.57 -8.01
C PHE A 39 -2.65 6.89 -8.73
N GLU A 40 -1.52 7.56 -8.91
CA GLU A 40 -1.52 8.91 -9.42
C GLU A 40 -1.80 8.99 -10.90
N ASP A 41 -1.35 8.01 -11.65
CA ASP A 41 -1.46 8.06 -13.11
C ASP A 41 -2.90 8.09 -13.59
N ASN A 42 -3.74 7.23 -13.03
CA ASN A 42 -5.10 7.11 -13.50
C ASN A 42 -6.11 7.32 -12.38
N ARG A 43 -5.64 7.76 -11.24
CA ARG A 43 -6.48 8.01 -10.07
C ARG A 43 -7.29 6.79 -9.66
N MET A 44 -6.75 5.63 -9.93
CA MET A 44 -7.41 4.41 -9.54
C MET A 44 -7.16 4.14 -8.07
N VAL A 45 -8.19 3.68 -7.38
CA VAL A 45 -8.08 3.35 -5.98
C VAL A 45 -8.20 1.84 -5.84
N LEU A 46 -7.23 1.25 -5.19
CA LEU A 46 -7.22 -0.18 -4.96
C LEU A 46 -7.15 -0.47 -3.47
N ARG A 47 -7.83 -1.53 -3.07
CA ARG A 47 -7.72 -2.04 -1.71
C ARG A 47 -6.94 -3.33 -1.76
N VAL A 48 -5.83 -3.36 -1.04
CA VAL A 48 -4.95 -4.52 -1.06
C VAL A 48 -4.85 -5.06 0.35
N PRO A 49 -5.21 -6.32 0.57
CA PRO A 49 -5.03 -6.92 1.90
C PRO A 49 -3.57 -6.92 2.29
N VAL A 50 -3.29 -6.56 3.53
CA VAL A 50 -1.92 -6.52 4.00
C VAL A 50 -1.25 -7.87 3.80
N ALA A 51 -1.99 -8.94 4.04
CA ALA A 51 -1.42 -10.27 3.90
C ALA A 51 -1.00 -10.57 2.47
N LYS A 52 -1.67 -9.95 1.50
CA LYS A 52 -1.35 -10.17 0.10
C LYS A 52 -0.45 -9.11 -0.49
N ALA A 53 -0.24 -8.02 0.23
CA ALA A 53 0.56 -6.93 -0.31
C ALA A 53 1.96 -7.41 -0.67
N LYS A 54 2.55 -8.21 0.19
CA LYS A 54 3.89 -8.72 -0.07
C LYS A 54 3.91 -9.68 -1.24
N SER A 55 2.92 -10.56 -1.30
CA SER A 55 2.84 -11.53 -2.40
C SER A 55 2.60 -10.82 -3.73
N ALA A 56 1.85 -9.75 -3.71
CA ALA A 56 1.56 -9.00 -4.93
C ALA A 56 2.73 -8.14 -5.37
N GLY A 57 3.74 -8.00 -4.52
CA GLY A 57 4.89 -7.19 -4.88
C GLY A 57 4.76 -5.74 -4.49
N LEU A 58 3.79 -5.41 -3.67
CA LEU A 58 3.63 -4.03 -3.24
C LEU A 58 4.79 -3.66 -2.33
N ARG A 59 5.45 -2.57 -2.64
CA ARG A 59 6.62 -2.14 -1.91
C ARG A 59 6.48 -0.71 -1.46
N LYS A 60 7.03 -0.43 -0.30
CA LYS A 60 7.12 0.94 0.16
C LYS A 60 8.23 1.65 -0.58
N LEU A 61 7.92 2.83 -1.06
CA LEU A 61 8.91 3.64 -1.74
C LEU A 61 9.73 4.37 -0.69
N SER A 62 10.94 3.89 -0.46
CA SER A 62 11.77 4.40 0.62
C SER A 62 13.07 5.01 0.13
N SER A 63 13.16 5.30 -1.14
CA SER A 63 14.39 5.86 -1.68
C SER A 63 14.75 7.17 -1.03
N ARG A 64 13.77 7.99 -0.71
CA ARG A 64 14.02 9.25 -0.07
C ARG A 64 14.66 9.07 1.29
N LYS A 65 14.21 8.05 1.97
CA LYS A 65 14.79 7.77 3.27
C LYS A 65 16.25 7.39 3.16
N ALA A 66 16.58 6.62 2.17
CA ALA A 66 17.98 6.26 1.94
C ALA A 66 18.80 7.50 1.67
N ILE A 67 18.25 8.44 0.95
CA ILE A 67 18.93 9.68 0.66
C ILE A 67 19.20 10.45 1.93
N GLU A 68 18.24 10.47 2.81
CA GLU A 68 18.41 11.19 4.06
C GLU A 68 19.49 10.59 4.93
N GLN A 69 19.62 9.29 4.85
CA GLN A 69 20.65 8.60 5.60
C GLN A 69 22.03 8.99 5.13
N ALA A 70 22.17 9.26 3.87
CA ALA A 70 23.45 9.65 3.30
C ALA A 70 23.87 11.07 3.70
#